data_60d6764849a0307201bfb95132b97eee
#
_entry.id   60d6764849a0307201bfb95132b97eee
#
_cell.length_a   1.000
_cell.length_b   1.000
_cell.length_c   1.000
_cell.angle_alpha   90.00
_cell.angle_beta   90.00
_cell.angle_gamma   90.00
#
_symmetry.space_group_name_H-M   'P 1'
#
loop_
_entity.id
_entity.type
_entity.pdbx_description
1 polymer ?
#
loop_
_entity_poly.entity_id
_entity_poly.type
_entity_poly.pdbx_seq_one_letter_code
_entity_poly.pdbx_strand_id
1 'polypeptide(L)'
;MNYLLDTNAVIGLLKNQPPAVRNRLRRVLSRGASIAVSTIVLYELWYGVARSGRRRENAERLRVFLSGNIDVVPFGEEDAAAAGDLRAALEAAGTPIGPYDLLIAAQALQSGTTLVTANVSEFARVTGLVWRDWTAAAS
;
A
#
# COMPACT_ATOMS: atom_id res chain seq x y z
N MET A 1 12.08 1.60 -10.86
CA MET A 1 11.06 0.70 -10.30
C MET A 1 10.04 1.50 -9.53
N ASN A 2 8.79 1.15 -9.64
CA ASN A 2 7.70 1.88 -8.99
C ASN A 2 7.08 1.04 -7.89
N TYR A 3 6.80 1.69 -6.77
CA TYR A 3 6.25 1.04 -5.58
C TYR A 3 4.91 1.65 -5.19
N LEU A 4 4.01 0.78 -4.77
CA LEU A 4 2.71 1.16 -4.19
C LEU A 4 2.71 0.71 -2.73
N LEU A 5 2.51 1.65 -1.80
CA LEU A 5 2.52 1.34 -0.37
C LEU A 5 1.14 0.93 0.10
N ASP A 6 1.03 -0.16 0.86
CA ASP A 6 -0.24 -0.49 1.52
C ASP A 6 -0.44 0.38 2.77
N THR A 7 -1.60 0.28 3.39
CA THR A 7 -1.96 1.10 4.54
C THR A 7 -0.99 0.90 5.70
N ASN A 8 -0.63 -0.34 6.02
CA ASN A 8 0.26 -0.63 7.14
C ASN A 8 1.69 -0.16 6.89
N ALA A 9 2.15 -0.19 5.63
CA ALA A 9 3.45 0.36 5.27
C ALA A 9 3.50 1.87 5.54
N VAL A 10 2.45 2.60 5.18
CA VAL A 10 2.36 4.04 5.47
C VAL A 10 2.32 4.29 6.98
N ILE A 11 1.50 3.53 7.72
CA ILE A 11 1.43 3.66 9.17
C ILE A 11 2.80 3.43 9.80
N GLY A 12 3.54 2.43 9.34
CA GLY A 12 4.90 2.16 9.79
C GLY A 12 5.85 3.33 9.56
N LEU A 13 5.73 3.98 8.40
CA LEU A 13 6.52 5.18 8.09
C LEU A 13 6.14 6.35 9.01
N LEU A 14 4.86 6.57 9.24
CA LEU A 14 4.37 7.64 10.11
C LEU A 14 4.86 7.46 11.56
N LYS A 15 4.90 6.23 12.04
CA LYS A 15 5.34 5.89 13.40
C LYS A 15 6.84 5.63 13.50
N ASN A 16 7.55 5.55 12.38
CA ASN A 16 8.94 5.12 12.29
C ASN A 16 9.18 3.76 12.97
N GLN A 17 8.28 2.82 12.73
CA GLN A 17 8.30 1.47 13.30
C GLN A 17 7.89 0.42 12.27
N PRO A 18 8.75 -0.54 11.95
CA PRO A 18 10.17 -0.59 12.38
C PRO A 18 11.00 0.38 11.53
N PRO A 19 12.18 0.81 12.02
CA PRO A 19 13.03 1.74 11.28
C PRO A 19 13.46 1.23 9.90
N ALA A 20 13.47 -0.09 9.71
CA ALA A 20 13.82 -0.71 8.43
C ALA A 20 12.96 -0.21 7.27
N VAL A 21 11.67 0.08 7.50
CA VAL A 21 10.76 0.54 6.46
C VAL A 21 11.21 1.91 5.93
N ARG A 22 11.53 2.84 6.82
CA ARG A 22 12.03 4.17 6.43
C ARG A 22 13.38 4.07 5.73
N ASN A 23 14.25 3.21 6.20
CA ASN A 23 15.57 3.02 5.58
C ASN A 23 15.43 2.48 4.14
N ARG A 24 14.52 1.55 3.92
CA ARG A 24 14.23 1.04 2.59
C ARG A 24 13.63 2.11 1.68
N LEU A 25 12.71 2.91 2.21
CA LEU A 25 12.12 4.03 1.45
C LEU A 25 13.21 4.98 0.97
N ARG A 26 14.09 5.41 1.86
CA ARG A 26 15.21 6.30 1.52
C ARG A 26 16.10 5.69 0.45
N ARG A 27 16.40 4.40 0.57
CA ARG A 27 17.26 3.68 -0.39
C ARG A 27 16.66 3.67 -1.78
N VAL A 28 15.37 3.28 -1.90
CA VAL A 28 14.74 3.21 -3.21
C VAL A 28 14.54 4.58 -3.83
N LEU A 29 14.22 5.60 -3.03
CA LEU A 29 14.12 6.98 -3.52
C LEU A 29 15.48 7.49 -4.03
N SER A 30 16.57 7.16 -3.34
CA SER A 30 17.91 7.57 -3.78
C SER A 30 18.32 6.93 -5.10
N ARG A 31 17.66 5.84 -5.49
CA ARG A 31 17.88 5.15 -6.76
C ARG A 31 16.90 5.59 -7.85
N GLY A 32 16.12 6.62 -7.60
CA GLY A 32 15.19 7.17 -8.57
C GLY A 32 13.85 6.48 -8.65
N ALA A 33 13.49 5.65 -7.68
CA ALA A 33 12.20 4.97 -7.65
C ALA A 33 11.05 5.95 -7.41
N SER A 34 9.88 5.65 -7.97
CA SER A 34 8.62 6.35 -7.69
C SER A 34 7.87 5.63 -6.58
N ILE A 35 7.30 6.40 -5.67
CA ILE A 35 6.51 5.88 -4.54
C ILE A 35 5.10 6.45 -4.64
N ALA A 36 4.12 5.58 -4.61
CA ALA A 36 2.72 5.97 -4.72
C ALA A 36 1.87 5.38 -3.60
N VAL A 37 0.78 6.07 -3.31
CA VAL A 37 -0.27 5.64 -2.38
C VAL A 37 -1.59 5.73 -3.10
N SER A 38 -2.37 4.66 -3.08
CA SER A 38 -3.72 4.62 -3.67
C SER A 38 -4.69 5.49 -2.87
N THR A 39 -5.68 6.06 -3.55
CA THR A 39 -6.80 6.72 -2.87
C THR A 39 -7.57 5.76 -1.94
N ILE A 40 -7.52 4.45 -2.19
CA ILE A 40 -8.08 3.44 -1.27
C ILE A 40 -7.32 3.45 0.06
N VAL A 41 -6.00 3.44 0.00
CA VAL A 41 -5.14 3.53 1.19
C VAL A 41 -5.35 4.87 1.89
N LEU A 42 -5.45 5.94 1.10
CA LEU A 42 -5.69 7.28 1.62
C LEU A 42 -6.99 7.34 2.42
N TYR A 43 -8.07 6.72 1.92
CA TYR A 43 -9.32 6.60 2.65
C TYR A 43 -9.12 5.90 4.00
N GLU A 44 -8.43 4.77 4.01
CA GLU A 44 -8.18 4.03 5.25
C GLU A 44 -7.38 4.87 6.26
N LEU A 45 -6.39 5.62 5.79
CA LEU A 45 -5.57 6.49 6.63
C LEU A 45 -6.41 7.62 7.23
N TRP A 46 -7.24 8.28 6.43
CA TRP A 46 -8.12 9.35 6.92
C TRP A 46 -9.18 8.82 7.89
N TYR A 47 -9.69 7.63 7.65
CA TYR A 47 -10.58 6.97 8.61
C TYR A 47 -9.87 6.74 9.95
N GLY A 48 -8.62 6.24 9.91
CA GLY A 48 -7.82 6.05 11.11
C GLY A 48 -7.58 7.35 11.87
N VAL A 49 -7.31 8.45 11.17
CA VAL A 49 -7.19 9.79 11.75
C VAL A 49 -8.50 10.21 12.43
N ALA A 50 -9.63 10.05 11.73
CA ALA A 50 -10.93 10.49 12.20
C ALA A 50 -11.36 9.81 13.50
N ARG A 51 -10.98 8.53 13.68
CA ARG A 51 -11.32 7.75 14.88
C ARG A 51 -10.27 7.82 15.97
N SER A 52 -9.13 8.47 15.74
CA SER A 52 -8.05 8.56 16.72
C SER A 52 -8.34 9.59 17.79
N GLY A 53 -7.71 9.43 18.97
CA GLY A 53 -7.80 10.41 20.05
C GLY A 53 -7.00 11.69 19.80
N ARG A 54 -6.20 11.74 18.71
CA ARG A 54 -5.33 12.86 18.37
C ARG A 54 -5.53 13.27 16.91
N ARG A 55 -6.76 13.56 16.55
CA ARG A 55 -7.15 13.82 15.16
C ARG A 55 -6.31 14.92 14.50
N ARG A 56 -6.12 16.05 15.20
CA ARG A 56 -5.38 17.20 14.64
C ARG A 56 -3.92 16.86 14.39
N GLU A 57 -3.25 16.27 15.36
CA GLU A 57 -1.85 15.88 15.23
C GLU A 57 -1.65 14.82 14.14
N ASN A 58 -2.50 13.80 14.12
CA ASN A 58 -2.41 12.72 13.14
C ASN A 58 -2.74 13.19 11.74
N ALA A 59 -3.71 14.10 11.59
CA ALA A 59 -4.01 14.72 10.31
C ALA A 59 -2.81 15.50 9.77
N GLU A 60 -2.13 16.25 10.63
CA GLU A 60 -0.95 17.02 10.24
C GLU A 60 0.20 16.11 9.82
N ARG A 61 0.44 15.03 10.57
CA ARG A 61 1.47 14.06 10.20
C ARG A 61 1.20 13.44 8.83
N LEU A 62 -0.06 13.11 8.57
CA LEU A 62 -0.45 12.54 7.29
C LEU A 62 -0.25 13.55 6.15
N ARG A 63 -0.64 14.81 6.35
CA ARG A 63 -0.44 15.87 5.35
C ARG A 63 1.03 16.08 5.05
N VAL A 64 1.89 16.11 6.08
CA VAL A 64 3.33 16.25 5.90
C VAL A 64 3.89 15.07 5.09
N PHE A 65 3.48 13.86 5.41
CA PHE A 65 3.90 12.68 4.66
C PHE A 65 3.51 12.79 3.19
N LEU A 66 2.27 13.17 2.91
CA LEU A 66 1.76 13.27 1.53
C LEU A 66 2.37 14.44 0.75
N SER A 67 2.94 15.44 1.43
CA SER A 67 3.60 16.57 0.77
C SER A 67 5.03 16.25 0.30
N GLY A 68 5.55 15.07 0.66
CA GLY A 68 6.89 14.63 0.25
C GLY A 68 6.89 14.03 -1.15
N ASN A 69 7.89 13.19 -1.43
CA ASN A 69 8.03 12.52 -2.74
C ASN A 69 7.09 11.31 -2.87
N ILE A 70 5.81 11.53 -2.57
CA ILE A 70 4.78 10.50 -2.59
C ILE A 70 3.68 10.94 -3.57
N ASP A 71 3.39 10.10 -4.55
CA ASP A 71 2.29 10.35 -5.48
C ASP A 71 1.02 9.71 -4.95
N VAL A 72 -0.09 10.44 -4.98
CA VAL A 72 -1.40 9.86 -4.71
C VAL A 72 -2.03 9.48 -6.03
N VAL A 73 -2.33 8.19 -6.20
CA VAL A 73 -2.87 7.67 -7.45
C VAL A 73 -4.33 7.23 -7.26
N PRO A 74 -5.25 7.70 -8.11
CA PRO A 74 -6.65 7.34 -7.98
C PRO A 74 -6.89 5.87 -8.33
N PHE A 75 -7.83 5.25 -7.61
CA PHE A 75 -8.35 3.95 -8.00
C PHE A 75 -9.39 4.19 -9.10
N GLY A 76 -9.03 3.83 -10.32
CA GLY A 76 -9.80 4.17 -11.50
C GLY A 76 -10.60 3.00 -12.08
N GLU A 77 -11.18 3.26 -13.23
CA GLU A 77 -12.06 2.32 -13.92
C GLU A 77 -11.36 1.01 -14.29
N GLU A 78 -10.11 1.10 -14.77
CA GLU A 78 -9.34 -0.08 -15.13
C GLU A 78 -8.98 -0.91 -13.89
N ASP A 79 -8.70 -0.25 -12.77
CA ASP A 79 -8.44 -0.90 -11.49
C ASP A 79 -9.69 -1.63 -11.01
N ALA A 80 -10.85 -1.03 -11.20
CA ALA A 80 -12.13 -1.63 -10.81
C ALA A 80 -12.40 -2.92 -11.60
N ALA A 81 -12.15 -2.91 -12.90
CA ALA A 81 -12.31 -4.10 -13.74
C ALA A 81 -11.35 -5.20 -13.30
N ALA A 82 -10.09 -4.85 -13.07
CA ALA A 82 -9.08 -5.80 -12.57
C ALA A 82 -9.47 -6.37 -11.21
N ALA A 83 -10.03 -5.55 -10.33
CA ALA A 83 -10.47 -5.98 -9.00
C ALA A 83 -11.63 -7.00 -9.09
N GLY A 84 -12.58 -6.77 -9.99
CA GLY A 84 -13.67 -7.70 -10.21
C GLY A 84 -13.18 -9.08 -10.64
N ASP A 85 -12.26 -9.09 -11.61
CA ASP A 85 -11.67 -10.34 -12.11
C ASP A 85 -10.88 -11.05 -11.01
N LEU A 86 -10.08 -10.32 -10.26
CA LEU A 86 -9.26 -10.86 -9.18
C LEU A 86 -10.11 -11.48 -8.08
N ARG A 87 -11.17 -10.78 -7.67
CA ARG A 87 -12.08 -11.28 -6.63
C ARG A 87 -12.73 -12.58 -7.06
N ALA A 88 -13.23 -12.64 -8.29
CA ALA A 88 -13.86 -13.84 -8.81
C ALA A 88 -12.88 -15.02 -8.83
N ALA A 89 -11.63 -14.79 -9.24
CA ALA A 89 -10.61 -15.82 -9.29
C ALA A 89 -10.24 -16.33 -7.89
N LEU A 90 -10.07 -15.44 -6.92
CA LEU A 90 -9.73 -15.82 -5.55
C LEU A 90 -10.87 -16.57 -4.86
N GLU A 91 -12.11 -16.16 -5.07
CA GLU A 91 -13.27 -16.86 -4.53
C GLU A 91 -13.42 -18.25 -5.16
N ALA A 92 -13.23 -18.38 -6.46
CA ALA A 92 -13.27 -19.66 -7.16
C ALA A 92 -12.19 -20.63 -6.66
N ALA A 93 -11.01 -20.10 -6.29
CA ALA A 93 -9.92 -20.89 -5.75
C ALA A 93 -10.07 -21.18 -4.24
N GLY A 94 -11.09 -20.63 -3.59
CA GLY A 94 -11.29 -20.80 -2.14
C GLY A 94 -10.30 -20.03 -1.28
N THR A 95 -9.66 -19.00 -1.84
CA THR A 95 -8.63 -18.19 -1.15
C THR A 95 -8.94 -16.71 -1.19
N PRO A 96 -10.12 -16.26 -0.68
CA PRO A 96 -10.45 -14.84 -0.67
C PRO A 96 -9.50 -14.05 0.26
N ILE A 97 -9.38 -12.75 -0.01
CA ILE A 97 -8.62 -11.83 0.84
C ILE A 97 -9.53 -10.68 1.26
N GLY A 98 -9.05 -9.84 2.19
CA GLY A 98 -9.82 -8.70 2.68
C GLY A 98 -10.24 -7.76 1.56
N PRO A 99 -11.39 -7.07 1.69
CA PRO A 99 -11.95 -6.29 0.60
C PRO A 99 -11.08 -5.12 0.14
N TYR A 100 -10.41 -4.43 1.05
CA TYR A 100 -9.52 -3.33 0.67
C TYR A 100 -8.19 -3.84 0.13
N ASP A 101 -7.66 -4.92 0.71
CA ASP A 101 -6.44 -5.55 0.21
C ASP A 101 -6.63 -6.04 -1.23
N LEU A 102 -7.82 -6.54 -1.54
CA LEU A 102 -8.18 -6.94 -2.88
C LEU A 102 -8.06 -5.77 -3.87
N LEU A 103 -8.59 -4.60 -3.50
CA LEU A 103 -8.54 -3.42 -4.36
C LEU A 103 -7.11 -2.93 -4.56
N ILE A 104 -6.32 -2.93 -3.50
CA ILE A 104 -4.92 -2.50 -3.55
C ILE A 104 -4.11 -3.47 -4.43
N ALA A 105 -4.31 -4.78 -4.26
CA ALA A 105 -3.62 -5.80 -5.06
C ALA A 105 -3.96 -5.66 -6.55
N ALA A 106 -5.24 -5.45 -6.86
CA ALA A 106 -5.70 -5.27 -8.23
C ALA A 106 -5.07 -4.04 -8.88
N GLN A 107 -4.99 -2.94 -8.14
CA GLN A 107 -4.36 -1.72 -8.64
C GLN A 107 -2.87 -1.92 -8.90
N ALA A 108 -2.16 -2.61 -8.01
CA ALA A 108 -0.74 -2.91 -8.20
C ALA A 108 -0.51 -3.77 -9.43
N LEU A 109 -1.33 -4.82 -9.62
CA LEU A 109 -1.28 -5.66 -10.81
C LEU A 109 -1.53 -4.87 -12.09
N GLN A 110 -2.60 -4.09 -12.10
CA GLN A 110 -3.03 -3.32 -13.25
C GLN A 110 -1.98 -2.28 -13.66
N SER A 111 -1.36 -1.62 -12.70
CA SER A 111 -0.36 -0.58 -12.95
C SER A 111 1.06 -1.12 -13.12
N GLY A 112 1.29 -2.40 -12.86
CA GLY A 112 2.63 -3.00 -12.95
C GLY A 112 3.58 -2.50 -11.87
N THR A 113 3.06 -2.09 -10.71
CA THR A 113 3.87 -1.61 -9.59
C THR A 113 4.16 -2.74 -8.61
N THR A 114 5.23 -2.58 -7.83
CA THR A 114 5.56 -3.48 -6.73
C THR A 114 4.81 -3.03 -5.47
N LEU A 115 4.03 -3.92 -4.89
CA LEU A 115 3.31 -3.62 -3.65
C LEU A 115 4.24 -3.77 -2.46
N VAL A 116 4.27 -2.77 -1.59
CA VAL A 116 5.00 -2.83 -0.33
C VAL A 116 4.01 -3.18 0.79
N THR A 117 4.19 -4.35 1.37
CA THR A 117 3.29 -4.90 2.39
C THR A 117 4.02 -5.87 3.31
N ALA A 118 3.59 -5.92 4.56
CA ALA A 118 4.00 -6.95 5.51
C ALA A 118 2.94 -8.06 5.64
N ASN A 119 1.77 -7.88 5.02
CA ASN A 119 0.69 -8.86 5.05
C ASN A 119 0.89 -9.95 3.99
N VAL A 120 1.97 -10.71 4.13
CA VAL A 120 2.41 -11.69 3.15
C VAL A 120 1.39 -12.82 2.98
N SER A 121 0.75 -13.25 4.06
CA SER A 121 -0.19 -14.38 4.02
C SER A 121 -1.36 -14.15 3.06
N GLU A 122 -1.88 -12.94 2.98
CA GLU A 122 -2.96 -12.60 2.04
C GLU A 122 -2.43 -12.33 0.64
N PHE A 123 -1.45 -11.44 0.51
CA PHE A 123 -0.97 -11.01 -0.81
C PHE A 123 -0.23 -12.10 -1.58
N ALA A 124 0.36 -13.09 -0.89
CA ALA A 124 0.96 -14.24 -1.56
C ALA A 124 -0.06 -15.09 -2.32
N ARG A 125 -1.36 -14.99 -1.99
CA ARG A 125 -2.43 -15.69 -2.70
C ARG A 125 -2.69 -15.10 -4.09
N VAL A 126 -2.20 -13.91 -4.37
CA VAL A 126 -2.48 -13.19 -5.62
C VAL A 126 -1.42 -13.52 -6.65
N THR A 127 -1.80 -14.35 -7.64
CA THR A 127 -0.91 -14.76 -8.72
C THR A 127 -0.46 -13.56 -9.54
N GLY A 128 0.84 -13.46 -9.78
CA GLY A 128 1.42 -12.41 -10.60
C GLY A 128 1.72 -11.11 -9.87
N LEU A 129 1.28 -10.98 -8.63
CA LEU A 129 1.58 -9.79 -7.84
C LEU A 129 3.05 -9.82 -7.38
N VAL A 130 3.76 -8.74 -7.65
CA VAL A 130 5.10 -8.54 -7.11
C VAL A 130 4.96 -7.74 -5.83
N TRP A 131 5.44 -8.29 -4.72
CA TRP A 131 5.38 -7.61 -3.42
C TRP A 131 6.74 -7.66 -2.73
N ARG A 132 6.94 -6.72 -1.80
CA ARG A 132 8.15 -6.65 -0.96
C ARG A 132 7.73 -6.31 0.46
N ASP A 133 8.32 -6.99 1.41
CA ASP A 133 8.15 -6.70 2.83
C ASP A 133 9.34 -5.89 3.32
N TRP A 134 9.14 -4.60 3.55
CA TRP A 134 10.20 -3.71 4.00
C TRP A 134 10.46 -3.80 5.52
N THR A 135 9.64 -4.56 6.25
CA THR A 135 9.89 -4.84 7.67
C THR A 135 10.92 -5.94 7.86
N ALA A 136 11.10 -6.79 6.85
CA ALA A 136 12.05 -7.88 6.89
C ALA A 136 13.48 -7.36 6.79
N ALA A 137 14.42 -8.08 7.41
CA ALA A 137 15.82 -7.75 7.30
C ALA A 137 16.24 -7.77 5.82
N ALA A 138 17.07 -6.81 5.42
CA ALA A 138 17.62 -6.77 4.08
C ALA A 138 18.55 -7.98 3.89
N SER A 139 18.23 -8.81 2.93
CA SER A 139 19.08 -9.93 2.54
C SER A 139 20.12 -9.47 1.54
#